data_bcdaf5b87ef3eea432761e0884b05e63
#
_entry.id   bcdaf5b87ef3eea432761e0884b05e63
#
_cell.length_a   1.000
_cell.length_b   1.000
_cell.length_c   1.000
_cell.angle_alpha   90.00
_cell.angle_beta   90.00
_cell.angle_gamma   90.00
#
_symmetry.space_group_name_H-M   'P 1'
#
loop_
_entity.id
_entity.type
_entity.pdbx_description
1 polymer ?
#
loop_
_entity_poly.entity_id
_entity_poly.type
_entity_poly.pdbx_seq_one_letter_code
_entity_poly.pdbx_strand_id
1 'polypeptide(L)'
;MTKCLSCGVSVVFNCIINLLCLYNLYGEINKHIDINLFGGKNTLGMHDDLLRFYYQRLHTSRGKLLPRERIDRLLDPGSPFLEFSQFAGYELYGKEEVPAGGIITGIGRVSGVECVIVANDATVKGGTYYPITVKKHLRGQEIAQQNYMPCIYLVDSGGANLPRQADVFPDRDHFGRIFYNQARLSSEGVAQIAVVMGSCTAGGAYVPAMADESIIVRKQGTIFLGGPPLVKAATGEEVSAEDLGGADLHCKKSGVTDHYALDDNHALHLARKAVRSLNYRKNIEVTTELTEAPLYPADELYGIVGENLKRNFDVREVIARIVDGSKFDEFKAFYGDTLVTGFSRIFGYPVGIIGNNGVLFSESAKKGTHFIELCCQRNIPLIFLQNITGFMVGREYEAGGIAKDGAKMVTAVACANVPKITVIIGGSYGAGNYGMCGRAYSPRFLYMWPNSRISVMGGEQAATVLATITKDQRAREGKEFTAEQEAAMKEPIVRRFEEEGSPYYSSARLWDDGIIDPADTRVVLGLSLSAALNAPTKKTRFGVFRM
;
A
#
# COMPACT_ATOMS: atom_id res chain seq x y z
N MET A 1 -30.24 38.60 16.08
CA MET A 1 -28.84 38.70 16.58
C MET A 1 -28.02 37.46 16.13
N THR A 2 -28.02 37.13 14.85
CA THR A 2 -27.34 35.93 14.35
C THR A 2 -26.72 36.17 12.94
N LYS A 3 -26.10 37.33 12.72
CA LYS A 3 -25.47 37.71 11.43
C LYS A 3 -24.07 38.33 11.54
N CYS A 4 -23.39 38.17 12.67
CA CYS A 4 -22.10 38.88 12.89
C CYS A 4 -20.89 37.99 13.19
N LEU A 5 -21.01 36.65 13.15
CA LEU A 5 -19.90 35.73 13.43
C LEU A 5 -19.18 35.20 12.18
N SER A 6 -19.81 35.30 11.00
CA SER A 6 -19.17 34.81 9.74
C SER A 6 -18.20 35.83 9.12
N CYS A 7 -18.34 37.13 9.41
CA CYS A 7 -17.41 38.14 8.89
C CYS A 7 -16.10 38.24 9.67
N GLY A 8 -16.09 37.91 10.96
CA GLY A 8 -14.89 38.00 11.81
C GLY A 8 -13.81 36.96 11.46
N VAL A 9 -14.21 35.73 11.15
CA VAL A 9 -13.28 34.64 10.81
C VAL A 9 -12.62 34.87 9.44
N SER A 10 -13.37 35.40 8.48
CA SER A 10 -12.82 35.70 7.15
C SER A 10 -11.82 36.86 7.16
N VAL A 11 -12.00 37.84 8.01
CA VAL A 11 -11.07 39.00 8.12
C VAL A 11 -9.79 38.60 8.84
N VAL A 12 -9.87 37.79 9.89
CA VAL A 12 -8.70 37.29 10.60
C VAL A 12 -7.89 36.35 9.71
N PHE A 13 -8.53 35.49 8.92
CA PHE A 13 -7.86 34.58 7.97
C PHE A 13 -7.16 35.35 6.85
N ASN A 14 -7.78 36.39 6.30
CA ASN A 14 -7.15 37.24 5.27
C ASN A 14 -6.02 38.12 5.86
N CYS A 15 -6.11 38.60 7.11
CA CYS A 15 -5.01 39.29 7.77
C CYS A 15 -3.78 38.37 8.00
N ILE A 16 -3.99 37.12 8.41
CA ILE A 16 -2.89 36.17 8.62
C ILE A 16 -2.23 35.82 7.30
N ILE A 17 -3.00 35.63 6.23
CA ILE A 17 -2.46 35.35 4.88
C ILE A 17 -1.70 36.58 4.34
N ASN A 18 -2.18 37.78 4.55
CA ASN A 18 -1.48 39.00 4.12
C ASN A 18 -0.22 39.28 4.96
N LEU A 19 -0.23 38.98 6.27
CA LEU A 19 0.96 39.05 7.11
C LEU A 19 2.04 38.03 6.69
N LEU A 20 1.64 36.80 6.35
CA LEU A 20 2.56 35.78 5.81
C LEU A 20 3.12 36.16 4.43
N CYS A 21 2.33 36.82 3.57
CA CYS A 21 2.80 37.34 2.29
C CYS A 21 3.77 38.53 2.46
N LEU A 22 3.57 39.40 3.43
CA LEU A 22 4.47 40.51 3.76
C LEU A 22 5.78 40.05 4.41
N TYR A 23 5.76 38.97 5.20
CA TYR A 23 6.97 38.38 5.80
C TYR A 23 7.85 37.66 4.77
N ASN A 24 7.28 37.09 3.69
CA ASN A 24 8.04 36.47 2.60
C ASN A 24 8.86 37.46 1.75
N LEU A 25 8.56 38.75 1.81
CA LEU A 25 9.34 39.81 1.13
C LEU A 25 10.68 40.08 1.80
N TYR A 26 10.93 39.60 3.02
CA TYR A 26 12.15 39.90 3.80
C TYR A 26 12.97 38.69 4.28
N GLY A 27 12.76 37.48 3.76
CA GLY A 27 13.76 36.38 3.92
C GLY A 27 14.01 35.84 5.34
N GLU A 28 13.15 36.11 6.33
CA GLU A 28 13.39 35.74 7.74
C GLU A 28 12.30 34.90 8.42
N ILE A 29 11.64 33.98 7.71
CA ILE A 29 10.56 33.19 8.31
C ILE A 29 11.00 32.14 9.36
N ASN A 30 12.27 31.93 9.55
CA ASN A 30 12.76 30.84 10.44
C ASN A 30 13.05 31.23 11.88
N LYS A 31 12.76 32.41 12.36
CA LYS A 31 13.18 32.80 13.70
C LYS A 31 12.14 33.23 14.74
N HIS A 32 10.93 33.66 14.40
CA HIS A 32 10.00 34.15 15.42
C HIS A 32 8.51 33.95 15.04
N ILE A 33 8.02 32.73 15.06
CA ILE A 33 6.61 32.51 15.37
C ILE A 33 6.56 32.12 16.85
N ASP A 34 6.10 33.05 17.67
CA ASP A 34 5.93 32.81 19.10
C ASP A 34 4.75 31.84 19.32
N ILE A 35 5.09 30.56 19.55
CA ILE A 35 4.14 29.47 19.78
C ILE A 35 3.25 29.70 21.01
N ASN A 36 3.58 30.68 21.86
CA ASN A 36 2.83 31.00 23.07
C ASN A 36 1.56 31.84 22.83
N LEU A 37 1.34 32.35 21.62
CA LEU A 37 0.14 33.12 21.28
C LEU A 37 -1.14 32.28 21.09
N PHE A 38 -0.98 30.95 20.90
CA PHE A 38 -2.10 30.03 20.68
C PHE A 38 -2.06 28.89 21.71
N GLY A 39 -2.61 29.08 22.87
CA GLY A 39 -2.55 28.14 23.99
C GLY A 39 -3.07 26.73 23.65
N GLY A 40 -2.23 25.71 23.85
CA GLY A 40 -2.61 24.33 24.00
C GLY A 40 -2.20 23.36 22.89
N LYS A 41 -2.22 22.07 23.17
CA LYS A 41 -1.76 20.93 22.36
C LYS A 41 -2.31 20.81 20.93
N ASN A 42 -3.32 21.57 20.54
CA ASN A 42 -3.93 21.58 19.19
C ASN A 42 -3.19 22.50 18.19
N THR A 43 -2.18 23.24 18.59
CA THR A 43 -1.47 24.19 17.72
C THR A 43 -0.45 23.51 16.80
N LEU A 44 0.10 22.36 17.17
CA LEU A 44 1.05 21.61 16.33
C LEU A 44 0.38 21.11 15.04
N GLY A 45 -0.80 20.52 15.12
CA GLY A 45 -1.54 20.05 13.93
C GLY A 45 -1.93 21.21 12.99
N MET A 46 -2.37 22.34 13.54
CA MET A 46 -2.72 23.52 12.74
C MET A 46 -1.51 24.16 12.06
N HIS A 47 -0.33 24.10 12.66
CA HIS A 47 0.92 24.57 12.05
C HIS A 47 1.33 23.71 10.86
N ASP A 48 1.23 22.39 10.98
CA ASP A 48 1.59 21.44 9.91
C ASP A 48 0.60 21.53 8.73
N ASP A 49 -0.69 21.68 8.99
CA ASP A 49 -1.70 21.93 7.97
C ASP A 49 -1.46 23.26 7.22
N LEU A 50 -1.06 24.33 7.92
CA LEU A 50 -0.70 25.61 7.29
C LEU A 50 0.56 25.50 6.43
N LEU A 51 1.57 24.77 6.89
CA LEU A 51 2.78 24.51 6.11
C LEU A 51 2.46 23.69 4.84
N ARG A 52 1.64 22.65 4.97
CA ARG A 52 1.19 21.84 3.85
C ARG A 52 0.43 22.67 2.82
N PHE A 53 -0.51 23.50 3.26
CA PHE A 53 -1.24 24.44 2.41
C PHE A 53 -0.31 25.45 1.72
N TYR A 54 0.70 25.97 2.44
CA TYR A 54 1.71 26.85 1.87
C TYR A 54 2.51 26.18 0.74
N TYR A 55 3.02 24.96 0.97
CA TYR A 55 3.76 24.23 -0.05
C TYR A 55 2.89 23.89 -1.28
N GLN A 56 1.63 23.55 -1.08
CA GLN A 56 0.68 23.34 -2.19
C GLN A 56 0.48 24.62 -3.00
N ARG A 57 0.27 25.77 -2.33
CA ARG A 57 0.16 27.06 -3.02
C ARG A 57 1.44 27.45 -3.76
N LEU A 58 2.59 27.24 -3.17
CA LEU A 58 3.87 27.48 -3.82
C LEU A 58 4.06 26.59 -5.06
N HIS A 59 3.61 25.35 -5.00
CA HIS A 59 3.65 24.41 -6.10
C HIS A 59 2.75 24.88 -7.26
N THR A 60 1.50 25.17 -6.98
CA THR A 60 0.52 25.62 -7.98
C THR A 60 0.83 27.01 -8.56
N SER A 61 1.43 27.93 -7.78
CA SER A 61 1.86 29.24 -8.28
C SER A 61 2.94 29.17 -9.36
N ARG A 62 3.64 28.04 -9.46
CA ARG A 62 4.62 27.75 -10.52
C ARG A 62 3.97 27.14 -11.77
N GLY A 63 2.64 27.07 -11.84
CA GLY A 63 1.90 26.46 -12.94
C GLY A 63 1.88 24.93 -12.93
N LYS A 64 2.27 24.29 -11.83
CA LYS A 64 2.25 22.84 -11.66
C LYS A 64 0.91 22.35 -11.11
N LEU A 65 0.46 21.20 -11.58
CA LEU A 65 -0.66 20.47 -11.02
C LEU A 65 -0.23 19.72 -9.75
N LEU A 66 -1.12 19.61 -8.76
CA LEU A 66 -0.91 18.72 -7.61
C LEU A 66 -0.88 17.25 -8.06
N PRO A 67 -0.19 16.34 -7.33
CA PRO A 67 -0.05 14.93 -7.74
C PRO A 67 -1.39 14.24 -8.01
N ARG A 68 -2.40 14.48 -7.20
CA ARG A 68 -3.74 13.90 -7.41
C ARG A 68 -4.44 14.47 -8.63
N GLU A 69 -4.28 15.76 -8.91
CA GLU A 69 -4.78 16.40 -10.15
C GLU A 69 -4.08 15.84 -11.39
N ARG A 70 -2.77 15.55 -11.29
CA ARG A 70 -2.02 14.88 -12.38
C ARG A 70 -2.58 13.50 -12.64
N ILE A 71 -2.86 12.71 -11.60
CA ILE A 71 -3.46 11.37 -11.71
C ILE A 71 -4.86 11.46 -12.32
N ASP A 72 -5.73 12.32 -11.80
CA ASP A 72 -7.11 12.49 -12.29
C ASP A 72 -7.16 12.83 -13.79
N ARG A 73 -6.23 13.70 -14.25
CA ARG A 73 -6.15 14.08 -15.67
C ARG A 73 -5.47 13.03 -16.55
N LEU A 74 -4.65 12.16 -15.97
CA LEU A 74 -4.03 11.04 -16.68
C LEU A 74 -5.03 9.92 -16.94
N LEU A 75 -5.92 9.66 -16.00
CA LEU A 75 -6.89 8.57 -16.07
C LEU A 75 -7.96 8.79 -17.15
N ASP A 76 -8.55 7.72 -17.61
CA ASP A 76 -9.73 7.77 -18.47
C ASP A 76 -10.92 8.31 -17.67
N PRO A 77 -11.80 9.12 -18.30
CA PRO A 77 -13.00 9.60 -17.66
C PRO A 77 -13.83 8.45 -17.05
N GLY A 78 -14.17 8.56 -15.77
CA GLY A 78 -14.90 7.54 -15.02
C GLY A 78 -14.09 6.30 -14.63
N SER A 79 -12.78 6.28 -14.87
CA SER A 79 -11.92 5.22 -14.35
C SER A 79 -11.79 5.34 -12.84
N PRO A 80 -12.05 4.28 -12.06
CA PRO A 80 -11.65 4.26 -10.66
C PRO A 80 -10.13 4.28 -10.55
N PHE A 81 -9.63 4.77 -9.42
CA PHE A 81 -8.23 4.71 -9.03
C PHE A 81 -8.09 3.86 -7.77
N LEU A 82 -7.56 2.67 -7.90
CA LEU A 82 -7.26 1.78 -6.77
C LEU A 82 -5.93 2.21 -6.15
N GLU A 83 -5.98 3.15 -5.21
CA GLU A 83 -4.80 3.69 -4.52
C GLU A 83 -4.27 2.71 -3.47
N PHE A 84 -2.94 2.53 -3.42
CA PHE A 84 -2.28 1.67 -2.45
C PHE A 84 -1.65 2.45 -1.31
N SER A 85 -1.66 1.86 -0.10
CA SER A 85 -0.86 2.29 1.04
C SER A 85 -0.99 3.79 1.35
N GLN A 86 -2.21 4.27 1.42
CA GLN A 86 -2.54 5.69 1.69
C GLN A 86 -1.96 6.17 3.03
N PHE A 87 -1.86 5.27 4.03
CA PHE A 87 -1.31 5.55 5.35
C PHE A 87 0.21 5.35 5.46
N ALA A 88 0.91 5.08 4.36
CA ALA A 88 2.36 4.93 4.39
C ALA A 88 3.04 6.12 5.06
N GLY A 89 3.91 5.86 6.05
CA GLY A 89 4.64 6.89 6.79
C GLY A 89 3.88 7.53 7.95
N TYR A 90 2.62 7.16 8.19
CA TYR A 90 1.83 7.68 9.30
C TYR A 90 2.52 7.38 10.64
N GLU A 91 2.80 8.43 11.42
CA GLU A 91 3.51 8.38 12.72
C GLU A 91 4.84 7.59 12.73
N LEU A 92 5.45 7.37 11.55
CA LEU A 92 6.66 6.55 11.43
C LEU A 92 7.95 7.30 11.77
N TYR A 93 7.97 8.62 11.58
CA TYR A 93 9.17 9.44 11.71
C TYR A 93 9.10 10.45 12.87
N GLY A 94 8.32 10.16 13.91
CA GLY A 94 8.14 11.00 15.08
C GLY A 94 7.43 12.31 14.72
N LYS A 95 8.15 13.45 14.85
CA LYS A 95 7.58 14.77 14.52
C LYS A 95 7.62 15.11 13.02
N GLU A 96 8.28 14.29 12.20
CA GLU A 96 8.32 14.52 10.76
C GLU A 96 7.15 13.84 10.07
N GLU A 97 6.23 14.61 9.53
CA GLU A 97 5.14 14.09 8.73
C GLU A 97 5.60 13.79 7.30
N VAL A 98 5.32 12.58 6.84
CA VAL A 98 5.57 12.13 5.47
C VAL A 98 4.30 11.44 4.96
N PRO A 99 3.24 12.21 4.72
CA PRO A 99 1.93 11.67 4.35
C PRO A 99 2.01 10.86 3.06
N ALA A 100 1.33 9.73 3.05
CA ALA A 100 1.35 8.74 1.95
C ALA A 100 2.77 8.29 1.55
N GLY A 101 3.77 8.47 2.45
CA GLY A 101 5.17 8.21 2.14
C GLY A 101 5.79 9.16 1.12
N GLY A 102 5.20 10.34 0.87
CA GLY A 102 5.68 11.32 -0.13
C GLY A 102 5.48 10.87 -1.59
N ILE A 103 4.71 9.80 -1.82
CA ILE A 103 4.47 9.25 -3.15
C ILE A 103 3.07 8.62 -3.22
N ILE A 104 2.34 8.86 -4.30
CA ILE A 104 1.03 8.25 -4.55
C ILE A 104 1.21 7.09 -5.51
N THR A 105 0.69 5.93 -5.16
CA THR A 105 0.74 4.73 -6.00
C THR A 105 -0.64 4.09 -6.12
N GLY A 106 -0.97 3.58 -7.28
CA GLY A 106 -2.26 2.93 -7.50
C GLY A 106 -2.41 2.39 -8.92
N ILE A 107 -3.55 1.76 -9.18
CA ILE A 107 -3.95 1.27 -10.50
C ILE A 107 -5.10 2.12 -11.02
N GLY A 108 -4.99 2.55 -12.26
CA GLY A 108 -6.07 3.20 -12.97
C GLY A 108 -5.99 2.94 -14.46
N ARG A 109 -7.07 3.24 -15.20
CA ARG A 109 -7.12 3.00 -16.63
C ARG A 109 -6.66 4.25 -17.40
N VAL A 110 -5.69 4.07 -18.27
CA VAL A 110 -5.13 5.11 -19.14
C VAL A 110 -5.24 4.65 -20.58
N SER A 111 -5.97 5.39 -21.42
CA SER A 111 -6.22 5.02 -22.83
C SER A 111 -6.72 3.58 -23.02
N GLY A 112 -7.59 3.11 -22.10
CA GLY A 112 -8.17 1.77 -22.12
C GLY A 112 -7.33 0.67 -21.43
N VAL A 113 -6.09 0.98 -21.04
CA VAL A 113 -5.15 0.02 -20.42
C VAL A 113 -5.05 0.26 -18.91
N GLU A 114 -5.14 -0.80 -18.11
CA GLU A 114 -4.84 -0.73 -16.67
C GLU A 114 -3.33 -0.54 -16.47
N CYS A 115 -2.96 0.54 -15.81
CA CYS A 115 -1.57 0.92 -15.55
C CYS A 115 -1.33 1.11 -14.07
N VAL A 116 -0.15 0.75 -13.60
CA VAL A 116 0.36 1.17 -12.29
C VAL A 116 0.90 2.59 -12.42
N ILE A 117 0.42 3.48 -11.58
CA ILE A 117 0.83 4.88 -11.54
C ILE A 117 1.65 5.11 -10.28
N VAL A 118 2.81 5.74 -10.42
CA VAL A 118 3.73 6.11 -9.35
C VAL A 118 4.00 7.60 -9.46
N ALA A 119 3.40 8.41 -8.58
CA ALA A 119 3.46 9.87 -8.65
C ALA A 119 4.15 10.45 -7.42
N ASN A 120 5.27 11.15 -7.60
CA ASN A 120 5.93 11.87 -6.52
C ASN A 120 5.08 13.05 -6.05
N ASP A 121 5.07 13.28 -4.74
CA ASP A 121 4.48 14.48 -4.14
C ASP A 121 5.59 15.45 -3.71
N ALA A 122 5.91 16.40 -4.59
CA ALA A 122 6.92 17.42 -4.29
C ALA A 122 6.49 18.40 -3.20
N THR A 123 5.20 18.44 -2.82
CA THR A 123 4.72 19.24 -1.68
C THR A 123 5.08 18.60 -0.34
N VAL A 124 5.45 17.31 -0.34
CA VAL A 124 5.94 16.57 0.83
C VAL A 124 7.46 16.50 0.77
N LYS A 125 8.13 17.25 1.64
CA LYS A 125 9.61 17.25 1.77
C LYS A 125 10.36 17.41 0.42
N GLY A 126 9.80 18.19 -0.52
CA GLY A 126 10.39 18.39 -1.85
C GLY A 126 10.45 17.15 -2.74
N GLY A 127 9.60 16.15 -2.48
CA GLY A 127 9.61 14.87 -3.19
C GLY A 127 10.83 13.99 -2.89
N THR A 128 11.54 14.23 -1.77
CA THR A 128 12.68 13.39 -1.38
C THR A 128 12.23 12.01 -0.90
N TYR A 129 13.03 10.98 -1.22
CA TYR A 129 12.74 9.60 -0.86
C TYR A 129 13.18 9.29 0.57
N TYR A 130 12.23 9.04 1.43
CA TYR A 130 12.39 8.41 2.74
C TYR A 130 12.46 6.88 2.58
N PRO A 131 12.87 6.12 3.61
CA PRO A 131 12.86 4.64 3.54
C PRO A 131 11.49 4.08 3.15
N ILE A 132 10.41 4.65 3.68
CA ILE A 132 9.04 4.25 3.34
C ILE A 132 8.65 4.60 1.90
N THR A 133 9.17 5.71 1.35
CA THR A 133 8.96 6.10 -0.05
C THR A 133 9.56 5.07 -0.99
N VAL A 134 10.78 4.63 -0.71
CA VAL A 134 11.46 3.56 -1.46
C VAL A 134 10.63 2.29 -1.41
N LYS A 135 10.26 1.85 -0.21
CA LYS A 135 9.46 0.63 -0.01
C LYS A 135 8.14 0.67 -0.78
N LYS A 136 7.46 1.83 -0.78
CA LYS A 136 6.20 2.02 -1.51
C LYS A 136 6.39 2.01 -3.02
N HIS A 137 7.45 2.65 -3.53
CA HIS A 137 7.79 2.60 -4.95
C HIS A 137 8.08 1.17 -5.40
N LEU A 138 8.92 0.44 -4.66
CA LEU A 138 9.23 -0.97 -4.93
C LEU A 138 7.95 -1.84 -4.92
N ARG A 139 7.02 -1.58 -4.00
CA ARG A 139 5.73 -2.30 -3.99
C ARG A 139 4.90 -2.01 -5.24
N GLY A 140 4.86 -0.75 -5.71
CA GLY A 140 4.20 -0.40 -6.97
C GLY A 140 4.78 -1.16 -8.16
N GLN A 141 6.11 -1.24 -8.24
CA GLN A 141 6.80 -2.03 -9.29
C GLN A 141 6.54 -3.54 -9.17
N GLU A 142 6.51 -4.07 -7.95
CA GLU A 142 6.17 -5.48 -7.70
C GLU A 142 4.74 -5.79 -8.16
N ILE A 143 3.78 -4.92 -7.88
CA ILE A 143 2.39 -5.05 -8.35
C ILE A 143 2.34 -5.02 -9.89
N ALA A 144 3.08 -4.12 -10.51
CA ALA A 144 3.17 -4.05 -11.97
C ALA A 144 3.73 -5.36 -12.57
N GLN A 145 4.81 -5.89 -12.01
CA GLN A 145 5.44 -7.13 -12.44
C GLN A 145 4.51 -8.34 -12.26
N GLN A 146 3.96 -8.49 -11.06
CA GLN A 146 3.10 -9.63 -10.74
C GLN A 146 1.84 -9.68 -11.59
N ASN A 147 1.33 -8.51 -11.99
CA ASN A 147 0.09 -8.38 -12.74
C ASN A 147 0.30 -7.98 -14.20
N TYR A 148 1.55 -7.89 -14.66
CA TYR A 148 1.92 -7.58 -16.05
C TYR A 148 1.29 -6.29 -16.57
N MET A 149 1.36 -5.22 -15.79
CA MET A 149 0.76 -3.91 -16.13
C MET A 149 1.83 -2.86 -16.40
N PRO A 150 1.67 -1.99 -17.42
CA PRO A 150 2.56 -0.86 -17.66
C PRO A 150 2.71 0.03 -16.42
N CYS A 151 3.92 0.57 -16.20
CA CYS A 151 4.20 1.57 -15.17
C CYS A 151 4.26 2.97 -15.75
N ILE A 152 3.59 3.93 -15.13
CA ILE A 152 3.71 5.35 -15.45
C ILE A 152 4.26 6.08 -14.22
N TYR A 153 5.43 6.69 -14.36
CA TYR A 153 6.11 7.45 -13.33
C TYR A 153 5.89 8.95 -13.55
N LEU A 154 5.17 9.62 -12.67
CA LEU A 154 5.03 11.08 -12.66
C LEU A 154 6.10 11.65 -11.74
N VAL A 155 7.23 12.05 -12.31
CA VAL A 155 8.47 12.34 -11.56
C VAL A 155 8.55 13.81 -11.19
N ASP A 156 8.67 14.07 -9.89
CA ASP A 156 8.91 15.39 -9.29
C ASP A 156 9.64 15.18 -7.95
N SER A 157 10.95 14.84 -8.00
CA SER A 157 11.70 14.32 -6.86
C SER A 157 13.03 15.02 -6.65
N GLY A 158 13.30 15.36 -5.39
CA GLY A 158 14.59 15.86 -4.93
C GLY A 158 15.67 14.78 -4.74
N GLY A 159 15.38 13.49 -5.04
CA GLY A 159 16.31 12.38 -4.83
C GLY A 159 16.22 11.78 -3.42
N ALA A 160 17.26 11.07 -2.96
CA ALA A 160 17.28 10.42 -1.65
C ALA A 160 17.33 11.42 -0.49
N ASN A 161 16.65 11.12 0.61
CA ASN A 161 16.78 11.90 1.85
C ASN A 161 18.15 11.70 2.48
N LEU A 162 19.02 12.68 2.36
CA LEU A 162 20.43 12.59 2.79
C LEU A 162 20.62 12.29 4.28
N PRO A 163 19.86 12.90 5.22
CA PRO A 163 19.98 12.56 6.63
C PRO A 163 19.69 11.10 6.96
N ARG A 164 18.94 10.38 6.10
CA ARG A 164 18.56 8.97 6.26
C ARG A 164 19.22 8.06 5.23
N GLN A 165 20.36 8.48 4.66
CA GLN A 165 21.00 7.80 3.54
C GLN A 165 21.31 6.32 3.82
N ALA A 166 21.63 5.96 5.06
CA ALA A 166 21.92 4.58 5.45
C ALA A 166 20.70 3.65 5.27
N ASP A 167 19.47 4.17 5.47
CA ASP A 167 18.22 3.42 5.36
C ASP A 167 17.57 3.54 3.97
N VAL A 168 18.18 4.30 3.05
CA VAL A 168 17.64 4.59 1.72
C VAL A 168 18.51 4.03 0.60
N PHE A 169 19.84 3.99 0.76
CA PHE A 169 20.78 3.80 -0.34
C PHE A 169 21.46 2.42 -0.43
N PRO A 170 22.11 1.86 0.64
CA PRO A 170 23.13 0.83 0.45
C PRO A 170 22.61 -0.62 0.33
N ASP A 171 21.41 -0.94 0.79
CA ASP A 171 20.91 -2.30 0.87
C ASP A 171 20.21 -2.76 -0.43
N ARG A 172 19.97 -4.07 -0.51
CA ARG A 172 19.36 -4.73 -1.67
C ARG A 172 18.01 -4.12 -2.08
N ASP A 173 17.13 -3.86 -1.11
CA ASP A 173 15.78 -3.36 -1.34
C ASP A 173 15.67 -1.85 -1.04
N HIS A 174 16.76 -1.12 -1.29
CA HIS A 174 16.87 0.32 -1.22
C HIS A 174 16.71 0.99 -2.60
N PHE A 175 17.09 2.25 -2.69
CA PHE A 175 16.84 3.11 -3.84
C PHE A 175 17.33 2.52 -5.17
N GLY A 176 18.51 1.87 -5.17
CA GLY A 176 19.06 1.21 -6.36
C GLY A 176 18.19 0.08 -6.91
N ARG A 177 17.38 -0.55 -6.06
CA ARG A 177 16.47 -1.61 -6.48
C ARG A 177 15.37 -1.12 -7.42
N ILE A 178 14.98 0.15 -7.31
CA ILE A 178 14.01 0.78 -8.22
C ILE A 178 14.47 0.66 -9.66
N PHE A 179 15.72 0.98 -9.93
CA PHE A 179 16.31 0.96 -11.28
C PHE A 179 16.53 -0.45 -11.79
N TYR A 180 16.99 -1.34 -10.91
CA TYR A 180 17.09 -2.77 -11.24
C TYR A 180 15.73 -3.33 -11.65
N ASN A 181 14.68 -3.04 -10.89
CA ASN A 181 13.32 -3.50 -11.20
C ASN A 181 12.82 -2.89 -12.51
N GLN A 182 13.06 -1.60 -12.76
CA GLN A 182 12.66 -0.92 -13.98
C GLN A 182 13.26 -1.58 -15.22
N ALA A 183 14.58 -1.87 -15.21
CA ALA A 183 15.25 -2.57 -16.29
C ALA A 183 14.69 -3.99 -16.47
N ARG A 184 14.42 -4.71 -15.37
CA ARG A 184 13.85 -6.06 -15.43
C ARG A 184 12.43 -6.07 -16.00
N LEU A 185 11.58 -5.14 -15.54
CA LEU A 185 10.21 -4.99 -16.03
C LEU A 185 10.19 -4.73 -17.54
N SER A 186 11.00 -3.78 -18.02
CA SER A 186 11.15 -3.52 -19.44
C SER A 186 11.59 -4.77 -20.21
N SER A 187 12.59 -5.50 -19.71
CA SER A 187 13.07 -6.75 -20.33
C SER A 187 12.02 -7.87 -20.36
N GLU A 188 11.03 -7.82 -19.48
CA GLU A 188 9.91 -8.77 -19.43
C GLU A 188 8.70 -8.30 -20.26
N GLY A 189 8.82 -7.15 -20.96
CA GLY A 189 7.76 -6.57 -21.80
C GLY A 189 6.73 -5.78 -21.02
N VAL A 190 7.00 -5.42 -19.77
CA VAL A 190 6.18 -4.52 -18.96
C VAL A 190 6.65 -3.09 -19.18
N ALA A 191 5.91 -2.33 -19.97
CA ALA A 191 6.29 -0.99 -20.43
C ALA A 191 6.51 -0.01 -19.26
N GLN A 192 7.55 0.82 -19.40
CA GLN A 192 7.99 1.80 -18.42
C GLN A 192 7.93 3.20 -19.05
N ILE A 193 7.00 4.04 -18.61
CA ILE A 193 6.80 5.41 -19.14
C ILE A 193 7.09 6.41 -18.04
N ALA A 194 8.02 7.36 -18.27
CA ALA A 194 8.34 8.40 -17.31
C ALA A 194 7.90 9.78 -17.82
N VAL A 195 7.32 10.57 -16.92
CA VAL A 195 6.88 11.94 -17.17
C VAL A 195 7.54 12.87 -16.16
N VAL A 196 8.53 13.63 -16.59
CA VAL A 196 9.31 14.56 -15.76
C VAL A 196 8.58 15.89 -15.67
N MET A 197 7.91 16.10 -14.54
CA MET A 197 7.04 17.24 -14.26
C MET A 197 7.63 18.20 -13.22
N GLY A 198 8.88 17.96 -12.86
CA GLY A 198 9.62 18.76 -11.89
C GLY A 198 11.06 18.32 -11.80
N SER A 199 11.67 18.52 -10.62
CA SER A 199 13.06 18.13 -10.40
C SER A 199 13.24 16.61 -10.48
N CYS A 200 14.34 16.18 -11.07
CA CYS A 200 14.76 14.79 -11.13
C CYS A 200 16.28 14.73 -10.92
N THR A 201 16.68 14.66 -9.65
CA THR A 201 18.06 14.90 -9.24
C THR A 201 18.73 13.62 -8.75
N ALA A 202 20.03 13.50 -8.96
CA ALA A 202 20.91 12.42 -8.52
C ALA A 202 20.39 11.04 -8.98
N GLY A 203 20.25 10.07 -8.08
CA GLY A 203 19.70 8.75 -8.43
C GLY A 203 18.33 8.80 -9.09
N GLY A 204 17.48 9.79 -8.75
CA GLY A 204 16.17 9.97 -9.38
C GLY A 204 16.24 10.20 -10.89
N ALA A 205 17.35 10.72 -11.41
CA ALA A 205 17.57 10.93 -12.83
C ALA A 205 17.52 9.63 -13.67
N TYR A 206 17.78 8.49 -13.03
CA TYR A 206 17.71 7.20 -13.73
C TYR A 206 16.28 6.74 -14.03
N VAL A 207 15.27 7.20 -13.28
CA VAL A 207 13.86 6.82 -13.56
C VAL A 207 13.47 7.20 -15.00
N PRO A 208 13.60 8.46 -15.46
CA PRO A 208 13.34 8.80 -16.87
C PRO A 208 14.39 8.27 -17.83
N ALA A 209 15.67 8.21 -17.45
CA ALA A 209 16.74 7.78 -18.34
C ALA A 209 16.72 6.27 -18.65
N MET A 210 16.03 5.47 -17.85
CA MET A 210 15.86 4.03 -18.03
C MET A 210 14.42 3.62 -18.38
N ALA A 211 13.53 4.59 -18.58
CA ALA A 211 12.19 4.34 -19.08
C ALA A 211 12.23 3.95 -20.57
N ASP A 212 11.23 3.20 -21.04
CA ASP A 212 11.09 2.85 -22.45
C ASP A 212 10.72 4.09 -23.28
N GLU A 213 9.90 4.97 -22.70
CA GLU A 213 9.60 6.31 -23.23
C GLU A 213 9.63 7.35 -22.10
N SER A 214 10.21 8.52 -22.38
CA SER A 214 10.30 9.62 -21.42
C SER A 214 9.82 10.94 -21.98
N ILE A 215 9.08 11.68 -21.14
CA ILE A 215 8.45 12.96 -21.46
C ILE A 215 8.97 13.99 -20.46
N ILE A 216 9.30 15.20 -20.89
CA ILE A 216 9.74 16.28 -20.00
C ILE A 216 8.95 17.56 -20.24
N VAL A 217 8.52 18.21 -19.15
CA VAL A 217 7.84 19.52 -19.20
C VAL A 217 8.87 20.64 -19.25
N ARG A 218 8.80 21.47 -20.29
CA ARG A 218 9.71 22.62 -20.44
C ARG A 218 9.62 23.58 -19.26
N LYS A 219 10.76 24.15 -18.86
CA LYS A 219 10.89 25.15 -17.78
C LYS A 219 10.38 24.67 -16.40
N GLN A 220 10.05 23.39 -16.25
CA GLN A 220 9.63 22.77 -15.00
C GLN A 220 10.40 21.49 -14.74
N GLY A 221 10.47 20.60 -15.72
CA GLY A 221 11.19 19.34 -15.65
C GLY A 221 12.69 19.57 -15.79
N THR A 222 13.47 18.96 -14.92
CA THR A 222 14.93 18.94 -15.02
C THR A 222 15.48 17.56 -14.66
N ILE A 223 16.48 17.10 -15.41
CA ILE A 223 17.16 15.82 -15.18
C ILE A 223 18.66 16.08 -15.11
N PHE A 224 19.28 15.78 -13.97
CA PHE A 224 20.74 15.83 -13.84
C PHE A 224 21.23 14.94 -12.71
N LEU A 225 22.41 14.34 -12.87
CA LEU A 225 23.06 13.53 -11.82
C LEU A 225 23.59 14.41 -10.70
N GLY A 226 24.06 15.61 -11.01
CA GLY A 226 24.49 16.61 -10.04
C GLY A 226 23.83 17.96 -10.37
N GLY A 227 23.07 18.51 -9.43
CA GLY A 227 22.42 19.81 -9.61
C GLY A 227 23.43 20.98 -9.62
N PRO A 228 22.98 22.20 -10.02
CA PRO A 228 23.85 23.38 -10.14
C PRO A 228 24.77 23.65 -8.93
N PRO A 229 24.32 23.47 -7.65
CA PRO A 229 25.20 23.66 -6.50
C PRO A 229 26.36 22.66 -6.46
N LEU A 230 26.11 21.39 -6.85
CA LEU A 230 27.15 20.36 -6.90
C LEU A 230 28.13 20.61 -8.05
N VAL A 231 27.64 21.01 -9.21
CA VAL A 231 28.47 21.39 -10.37
C VAL A 231 29.38 22.53 -9.98
N LYS A 232 28.85 23.62 -9.38
CA LYS A 232 29.66 24.75 -8.90
C LYS A 232 30.71 24.32 -7.89
N ALA A 233 30.35 23.45 -6.95
CA ALA A 233 31.33 22.97 -5.95
C ALA A 233 32.43 22.08 -6.54
N ALA A 234 32.09 21.27 -7.56
CA ALA A 234 33.02 20.32 -8.16
C ALA A 234 33.94 20.93 -9.24
N THR A 235 33.40 21.84 -10.06
CA THR A 235 34.07 22.36 -11.28
C THR A 235 34.25 23.87 -11.26
N GLY A 236 33.57 24.60 -10.36
CA GLY A 236 33.55 26.06 -10.35
C GLY A 236 32.58 26.66 -11.40
N GLU A 237 31.92 25.84 -12.22
CA GLU A 237 30.99 26.28 -13.26
C GLU A 237 29.70 26.81 -12.66
N GLU A 238 29.25 27.97 -13.09
CA GLU A 238 27.94 28.53 -12.77
C GLU A 238 26.95 28.26 -13.92
N VAL A 239 25.97 27.40 -13.70
CA VAL A 239 24.99 27.00 -14.72
C VAL A 239 23.58 27.01 -14.12
N SER A 240 22.59 27.42 -14.92
CA SER A 240 21.20 27.33 -14.48
C SER A 240 20.69 25.87 -14.52
N ALA A 241 19.65 25.55 -13.74
CA ALA A 241 19.04 24.22 -13.77
C ALA A 241 18.46 23.88 -15.17
N GLU A 242 17.90 24.87 -15.88
CA GLU A 242 17.37 24.69 -17.23
C GLU A 242 18.47 24.41 -18.25
N ASP A 243 19.60 25.14 -18.18
CA ASP A 243 20.73 24.93 -19.11
C ASP A 243 21.48 23.62 -18.80
N LEU A 244 21.51 23.20 -17.52
CA LEU A 244 22.17 21.96 -17.10
C LEU A 244 21.37 20.70 -17.43
N GLY A 245 20.04 20.76 -17.33
CA GLY A 245 19.23 19.56 -17.45
C GLY A 245 17.76 19.80 -17.80
N GLY A 246 17.44 20.91 -18.45
CA GLY A 246 16.10 21.23 -18.89
C GLY A 246 15.64 20.52 -20.17
N ALA A 247 14.40 20.72 -20.53
CA ALA A 247 13.76 20.06 -21.67
C ALA A 247 14.45 20.37 -23.01
N ASP A 248 14.90 21.62 -23.23
CA ASP A 248 15.60 21.98 -24.45
C ASP A 248 16.92 21.23 -24.62
N LEU A 249 17.66 21.02 -23.53
CA LEU A 249 18.88 20.25 -23.57
C LEU A 249 18.58 18.77 -23.87
N HIS A 250 17.67 18.16 -23.11
CA HIS A 250 17.46 16.71 -23.16
C HIS A 250 16.69 16.23 -24.39
N CYS A 251 15.75 16.99 -24.91
CA CYS A 251 15.06 16.63 -26.15
C CYS A 251 15.82 16.97 -27.43
N LYS A 252 16.74 17.98 -27.39
CA LYS A 252 17.37 18.49 -28.64
C LYS A 252 18.84 18.12 -28.78
N LYS A 253 19.57 17.90 -27.66
CA LYS A 253 21.02 17.70 -27.69
C LYS A 253 21.43 16.32 -27.10
N SER A 254 21.02 16.02 -25.88
CA SER A 254 21.48 14.80 -25.21
C SER A 254 20.67 13.55 -25.57
N GLY A 255 19.40 13.72 -26.00
CA GLY A 255 18.51 12.59 -26.30
C GLY A 255 18.08 11.78 -25.07
N VAL A 256 18.21 12.33 -23.86
CA VAL A 256 17.77 11.64 -22.62
C VAL A 256 16.26 11.54 -22.54
N THR A 257 15.52 12.46 -23.15
CA THR A 257 14.06 12.42 -23.21
C THR A 257 13.55 12.47 -24.64
N ASP A 258 12.43 11.76 -24.90
CA ASP A 258 11.89 11.55 -26.23
C ASP A 258 10.85 12.61 -26.62
N HIS A 259 10.09 13.12 -25.62
CA HIS A 259 8.96 14.00 -25.87
C HIS A 259 9.06 15.31 -25.09
N TYR A 260 8.87 16.42 -25.81
CA TYR A 260 8.88 17.78 -25.27
C TYR A 260 7.44 18.24 -24.96
N ALA A 261 7.12 18.46 -23.70
CA ALA A 261 5.81 18.93 -23.26
C ALA A 261 5.81 20.42 -22.92
N LEU A 262 4.72 21.11 -23.25
CA LEU A 262 4.57 22.54 -23.00
C LEU A 262 4.21 22.88 -21.57
N ASP A 263 3.43 22.00 -20.92
CA ASP A 263 2.93 22.09 -19.55
C ASP A 263 2.53 20.70 -19.04
N ASP A 264 2.07 20.62 -17.79
CA ASP A 264 1.62 19.37 -17.16
C ASP A 264 0.50 18.69 -17.97
N ASN A 265 -0.48 19.43 -18.48
CA ASN A 265 -1.59 18.86 -19.25
C ASN A 265 -1.11 18.23 -20.55
N HIS A 266 -0.20 18.92 -21.26
CA HIS A 266 0.37 18.38 -22.49
C HIS A 266 1.22 17.14 -22.22
N ALA A 267 1.99 17.11 -21.11
CA ALA A 267 2.77 15.95 -20.72
C ALA A 267 1.88 14.73 -20.43
N LEU A 268 0.78 14.91 -19.70
CA LEU A 268 -0.19 13.84 -19.44
C LEU A 268 -0.87 13.36 -20.72
N HIS A 269 -1.18 14.27 -21.66
CA HIS A 269 -1.70 13.90 -22.96
C HIS A 269 -0.69 13.04 -23.76
N LEU A 270 0.59 13.39 -23.73
CA LEU A 270 1.65 12.60 -24.38
C LEU A 270 1.79 11.22 -23.72
N ALA A 271 1.74 11.14 -22.39
CA ALA A 271 1.74 9.86 -21.68
C ALA A 271 0.56 8.96 -22.08
N ARG A 272 -0.64 9.53 -22.22
CA ARG A 272 -1.81 8.82 -22.73
C ARG A 272 -1.62 8.32 -24.17
N LYS A 273 -0.90 9.07 -25.01
CA LYS A 273 -0.53 8.65 -26.38
C LYS A 273 0.47 7.50 -26.36
N ALA A 274 1.49 7.58 -25.50
CA ALA A 274 2.47 6.50 -25.30
C ALA A 274 1.77 5.19 -24.91
N VAL A 275 0.86 5.24 -23.92
CA VAL A 275 0.08 4.05 -23.53
C VAL A 275 -0.76 3.50 -24.68
N ARG A 276 -1.39 4.37 -25.48
CA ARG A 276 -2.20 3.95 -26.64
C ARG A 276 -1.37 3.20 -27.69
N SER A 277 -0.09 3.54 -27.83
CA SER A 277 0.82 2.93 -28.83
C SER A 277 1.43 1.60 -28.38
N LEU A 278 1.23 1.16 -27.12
CA LEU A 278 1.80 -0.07 -26.58
C LEU A 278 1.31 -1.35 -27.27
N ASN A 279 0.24 -1.28 -28.06
CA ASN A 279 -0.42 -2.48 -28.61
C ASN A 279 -0.76 -3.54 -27.52
N TYR A 280 -1.06 -3.03 -26.32
CA TYR A 280 -1.33 -3.88 -25.16
C TYR A 280 -2.68 -4.57 -25.30
N ARG A 281 -2.70 -5.87 -25.04
CA ARG A 281 -3.93 -6.68 -25.03
C ARG A 281 -4.04 -7.42 -23.72
N LYS A 282 -5.15 -7.17 -23.01
CA LYS A 282 -5.51 -7.96 -21.84
C LYS A 282 -6.05 -9.32 -22.30
N ASN A 283 -5.38 -10.39 -21.89
CA ASN A 283 -5.81 -11.75 -22.19
C ASN A 283 -6.39 -12.39 -20.91
N ILE A 284 -7.71 -12.38 -20.79
CA ILE A 284 -8.39 -13.00 -19.65
C ILE A 284 -8.54 -14.49 -19.92
N GLU A 285 -7.80 -15.31 -19.17
CA GLU A 285 -7.77 -16.78 -19.32
C GLU A 285 -8.90 -17.50 -18.54
N VAL A 286 -9.75 -16.75 -17.84
CA VAL A 286 -10.87 -17.29 -17.07
C VAL A 286 -12.20 -16.99 -17.76
N THR A 287 -13.19 -17.87 -17.59
CA THR A 287 -14.54 -17.66 -18.10
C THR A 287 -15.25 -16.62 -17.24
N THR A 288 -15.70 -15.52 -17.85
CA THR A 288 -16.48 -14.47 -17.16
C THR A 288 -17.97 -14.64 -17.42
N GLU A 289 -18.80 -14.22 -16.48
CA GLU A 289 -20.26 -14.18 -16.59
C GLU A 289 -20.78 -12.76 -16.37
N LEU A 290 -22.08 -12.55 -16.58
CA LEU A 290 -22.72 -11.28 -16.27
C LEU A 290 -22.68 -11.04 -14.76
N THR A 291 -22.35 -9.81 -14.40
CA THR A 291 -22.30 -9.39 -13.00
C THR A 291 -23.69 -9.33 -12.40
N GLU A 292 -23.88 -9.94 -11.25
CA GLU A 292 -25.10 -9.83 -10.44
C GLU A 292 -24.79 -9.08 -9.14
N ALA A 293 -25.67 -8.18 -8.70
CA ALA A 293 -25.53 -7.55 -7.39
C ALA A 293 -25.77 -8.58 -6.28
N PRO A 294 -25.05 -8.48 -5.13
CA PRO A 294 -25.42 -9.27 -3.95
C PRO A 294 -26.86 -9.03 -3.52
N LEU A 295 -27.49 -10.02 -2.92
CA LEU A 295 -28.86 -9.90 -2.40
C LEU A 295 -28.92 -9.07 -1.10
N TYR A 296 -27.82 -9.02 -0.37
CA TYR A 296 -27.71 -8.32 0.92
C TYR A 296 -26.87 -7.06 0.78
N PRO A 297 -27.25 -5.95 1.43
CA PRO A 297 -26.52 -4.69 1.36
C PRO A 297 -25.16 -4.78 2.06
N ALA A 298 -24.15 -4.11 1.49
CA ALA A 298 -22.76 -4.18 1.97
C ALA A 298 -22.57 -3.48 3.33
N ASP A 299 -23.37 -2.46 3.65
CA ASP A 299 -23.31 -1.71 4.91
C ASP A 299 -23.69 -2.55 6.15
N GLU A 300 -24.42 -3.66 5.97
CA GLU A 300 -24.65 -4.62 7.05
C GLU A 300 -23.37 -5.25 7.60
N LEU A 301 -22.25 -5.22 6.83
CA LEU A 301 -20.96 -5.72 7.28
C LEU A 301 -20.47 -5.02 8.56
N TYR A 302 -20.81 -3.74 8.76
CA TYR A 302 -20.45 -3.03 9.99
C TYR A 302 -21.08 -3.65 11.24
N GLY A 303 -22.35 -4.11 11.13
CA GLY A 303 -23.04 -4.77 12.23
C GLY A 303 -22.66 -6.24 12.43
N ILE A 304 -22.29 -6.94 11.36
CA ILE A 304 -21.89 -8.35 11.40
C ILE A 304 -20.56 -8.50 12.09
N VAL A 305 -19.55 -7.75 11.66
CA VAL A 305 -18.20 -7.88 12.18
C VAL A 305 -18.01 -7.07 13.46
N GLY A 306 -18.46 -5.82 13.49
CA GLY A 306 -18.36 -4.94 14.65
C GLY A 306 -16.90 -4.62 15.04
N GLU A 307 -16.74 -3.93 16.17
CA GLU A 307 -15.42 -3.53 16.68
C GLU A 307 -14.78 -4.59 17.60
N ASN A 308 -15.59 -5.46 18.20
CA ASN A 308 -15.14 -6.42 19.18
C ASN A 308 -14.69 -7.74 18.53
N LEU A 309 -13.38 -7.92 18.38
CA LEU A 309 -12.77 -9.13 17.81
C LEU A 309 -13.04 -10.43 18.61
N LYS A 310 -13.50 -10.33 19.87
CA LYS A 310 -13.90 -11.49 20.68
C LYS A 310 -15.30 -11.98 20.29
N ARG A 311 -16.07 -11.20 19.51
CA ARG A 311 -17.37 -11.62 19.00
C ARG A 311 -17.18 -12.46 17.74
N ASN A 312 -17.60 -13.70 17.80
CA ASN A 312 -17.63 -14.57 16.63
C ASN A 312 -18.75 -14.17 15.69
N PHE A 313 -18.48 -14.23 14.41
CA PHE A 313 -19.45 -14.12 13.33
C PHE A 313 -19.20 -15.23 12.29
N ASP A 314 -20.22 -15.63 11.56
CA ASP A 314 -20.06 -16.59 10.48
C ASP A 314 -19.52 -15.88 9.24
N VAL A 315 -18.39 -16.34 8.72
CA VAL A 315 -17.77 -15.73 7.53
C VAL A 315 -18.66 -15.85 6.28
N ARG A 316 -19.63 -16.76 6.25
CA ARG A 316 -20.62 -16.87 5.18
C ARG A 316 -21.47 -15.61 5.05
N GLU A 317 -21.72 -14.91 6.17
CA GLU A 317 -22.40 -13.61 6.16
C GLU A 317 -21.59 -12.53 5.42
N VAL A 318 -20.27 -12.55 5.56
CA VAL A 318 -19.38 -11.68 4.78
C VAL A 318 -19.42 -12.08 3.29
N ILE A 319 -19.27 -13.37 3.01
CA ILE A 319 -19.27 -13.91 1.64
C ILE A 319 -20.55 -13.51 0.90
N ALA A 320 -21.72 -13.65 1.54
CA ALA A 320 -23.02 -13.34 0.93
C ALA A 320 -23.16 -11.86 0.51
N ARG A 321 -22.37 -10.93 1.09
CA ARG A 321 -22.41 -9.49 0.78
C ARG A 321 -21.35 -9.03 -0.23
N ILE A 322 -20.45 -9.95 -0.63
CA ILE A 322 -19.39 -9.61 -1.57
C ILE A 322 -19.45 -10.38 -2.89
N VAL A 323 -20.20 -11.49 -2.96
CA VAL A 323 -20.27 -12.35 -4.15
C VAL A 323 -21.50 -12.06 -5.00
N ASP A 324 -21.41 -12.38 -6.28
CA ASP A 324 -22.48 -12.20 -7.26
C ASP A 324 -23.73 -13.00 -6.89
N GLY A 325 -24.89 -12.30 -6.81
CA GLY A 325 -26.17 -12.88 -6.46
C GLY A 325 -26.20 -13.57 -5.09
N SER A 326 -25.22 -13.31 -4.23
CA SER A 326 -25.00 -14.03 -2.95
C SER A 326 -24.88 -15.56 -3.11
N LYS A 327 -24.46 -16.02 -4.30
CA LYS A 327 -24.35 -17.45 -4.65
C LYS A 327 -22.97 -17.97 -4.21
N PHE A 328 -22.96 -19.03 -3.42
CA PHE A 328 -21.74 -19.63 -2.90
C PHE A 328 -21.87 -21.15 -2.89
N ASP A 329 -21.06 -21.84 -3.70
CA ASP A 329 -21.00 -23.30 -3.77
C ASP A 329 -19.96 -23.82 -2.76
N GLU A 330 -20.41 -24.10 -1.54
CA GLU A 330 -19.54 -24.50 -0.44
C GLU A 330 -18.95 -25.89 -0.65
N PHE A 331 -17.63 -25.98 -0.58
CA PHE A 331 -16.87 -27.22 -0.69
C PHE A 331 -16.64 -27.85 0.68
N LYS A 332 -16.98 -29.11 0.85
CA LYS A 332 -16.85 -29.86 2.11
C LYS A 332 -17.47 -29.16 3.32
N ALA A 333 -18.73 -28.69 3.19
CA ALA A 333 -19.44 -27.93 4.22
C ALA A 333 -19.46 -28.60 5.61
N PHE A 334 -19.48 -29.94 5.67
CA PHE A 334 -19.55 -30.72 6.91
C PHE A 334 -18.20 -31.25 7.41
N TYR A 335 -17.09 -30.91 6.79
CA TYR A 335 -15.75 -31.33 7.18
C TYR A 335 -14.83 -30.15 7.38
N GLY A 336 -14.18 -30.07 8.54
CA GLY A 336 -13.32 -28.94 8.88
C GLY A 336 -14.08 -27.61 8.84
N ASP A 337 -15.19 -27.52 9.55
CA ASP A 337 -16.19 -26.45 9.50
C ASP A 337 -15.68 -25.10 10.01
N THR A 338 -14.55 -25.08 10.74
CA THR A 338 -13.86 -23.85 11.14
C THR A 338 -13.10 -23.15 9.99
N LEU A 339 -13.07 -23.78 8.80
CA LEU A 339 -12.60 -23.17 7.56
C LEU A 339 -13.70 -23.34 6.49
N VAL A 340 -14.26 -22.23 6.04
CA VAL A 340 -15.23 -22.19 4.95
C VAL A 340 -14.49 -22.08 3.63
N THR A 341 -14.79 -22.98 2.68
CA THR A 341 -14.19 -22.97 1.34
C THR A 341 -15.28 -23.17 0.30
N GLY A 342 -15.22 -22.49 -0.82
CA GLY A 342 -16.22 -22.67 -1.88
C GLY A 342 -15.94 -21.83 -3.12
N PHE A 343 -16.69 -22.12 -4.17
CA PHE A 343 -16.62 -21.41 -5.44
C PHE A 343 -17.71 -20.35 -5.54
N SER A 344 -17.39 -19.24 -6.15
CA SER A 344 -18.33 -18.16 -6.41
C SER A 344 -17.87 -17.27 -7.55
N ARG A 345 -18.52 -16.11 -7.72
CA ARG A 345 -18.10 -15.05 -8.64
C ARG A 345 -18.12 -13.69 -7.96
N ILE A 346 -17.21 -12.83 -8.39
CA ILE A 346 -17.16 -11.42 -8.01
C ILE A 346 -17.01 -10.61 -9.29
N PHE A 347 -17.96 -9.73 -9.60
CA PHE A 347 -18.03 -9.00 -10.88
C PHE A 347 -17.88 -9.92 -12.11
N GLY A 348 -18.52 -11.08 -12.07
CA GLY A 348 -18.47 -12.08 -13.13
C GLY A 348 -17.19 -12.92 -13.17
N TYR A 349 -16.14 -12.56 -12.45
CA TYR A 349 -14.89 -13.34 -12.37
C TYR A 349 -15.06 -14.55 -11.45
N PRO A 350 -14.68 -15.76 -11.86
CA PRO A 350 -14.70 -16.95 -10.99
C PRO A 350 -13.66 -16.80 -9.88
N VAL A 351 -14.04 -17.17 -8.66
CA VAL A 351 -13.16 -17.11 -7.48
C VAL A 351 -13.33 -18.34 -6.60
N GLY A 352 -12.24 -18.81 -6.01
CA GLY A 352 -12.25 -19.72 -4.88
C GLY A 352 -12.07 -18.91 -3.59
N ILE A 353 -13.02 -19.01 -2.67
CA ILE A 353 -12.98 -18.28 -1.40
C ILE A 353 -12.59 -19.21 -0.27
N ILE A 354 -11.67 -18.77 0.57
CA ILE A 354 -11.23 -19.44 1.79
C ILE A 354 -11.41 -18.45 2.94
N GLY A 355 -12.33 -18.73 3.86
CA GLY A 355 -12.62 -17.87 5.00
C GLY A 355 -12.50 -18.60 6.34
N ASN A 356 -11.93 -17.94 7.34
CA ASN A 356 -11.89 -18.50 8.69
C ASN A 356 -13.24 -18.37 9.39
N ASN A 357 -13.65 -19.46 10.03
CA ASN A 357 -14.84 -19.53 10.88
C ASN A 357 -14.48 -20.08 12.28
N GLY A 358 -13.24 -19.86 12.70
CA GLY A 358 -12.68 -20.32 13.97
C GLY A 358 -11.21 -20.72 13.87
N VAL A 359 -10.74 -21.46 14.86
CA VAL A 359 -9.38 -22.00 14.97
C VAL A 359 -9.15 -23.04 13.88
N LEU A 360 -7.93 -23.12 13.33
CA LEU A 360 -7.57 -24.14 12.36
C LEU A 360 -7.22 -25.47 13.05
N PHE A 361 -7.97 -26.52 12.73
CA PHE A 361 -7.70 -27.90 13.07
C PHE A 361 -7.02 -28.64 11.93
N SER A 362 -6.57 -29.88 12.16
CA SER A 362 -6.00 -30.74 11.11
C SER A 362 -6.94 -30.94 9.93
N GLU A 363 -8.23 -31.13 10.21
CA GLU A 363 -9.30 -31.29 9.19
C GLU A 363 -9.43 -30.01 8.35
N SER A 364 -9.43 -28.84 9.00
CA SER A 364 -9.53 -27.53 8.34
C SER A 364 -8.31 -27.30 7.43
N ALA A 365 -7.10 -27.63 7.90
CA ALA A 365 -5.87 -27.52 7.12
C ALA A 365 -5.88 -28.45 5.90
N LYS A 366 -6.31 -29.71 6.06
CA LYS A 366 -6.45 -30.68 4.94
C LYS A 366 -7.51 -30.23 3.92
N LYS A 367 -8.66 -29.69 4.41
CA LYS A 367 -9.70 -29.11 3.54
C LYS A 367 -9.14 -27.94 2.72
N GLY A 368 -8.47 -26.98 3.39
CA GLY A 368 -7.85 -25.82 2.75
C GLY A 368 -6.81 -26.23 1.70
N THR A 369 -5.93 -27.18 2.03
CA THR A 369 -4.95 -27.73 1.08
C THR A 369 -5.62 -28.25 -0.18
N HIS A 370 -6.59 -29.16 -0.04
CA HIS A 370 -7.30 -29.76 -1.15
C HIS A 370 -8.02 -28.70 -2.01
N PHE A 371 -8.66 -27.72 -1.37
CA PHE A 371 -9.38 -26.66 -2.09
C PHE A 371 -8.42 -25.76 -2.89
N ILE A 372 -7.25 -25.40 -2.33
CA ILE A 372 -6.21 -24.65 -3.05
C ILE A 372 -5.73 -25.41 -4.27
N GLU A 373 -5.48 -26.73 -4.14
CA GLU A 373 -5.07 -27.58 -5.27
C GLU A 373 -6.11 -27.61 -6.38
N LEU A 374 -7.42 -27.72 -6.03
CA LEU A 374 -8.52 -27.65 -7.00
C LEU A 374 -8.57 -26.31 -7.74
N CYS A 375 -8.40 -25.18 -7.01
CA CYS A 375 -8.36 -23.86 -7.63
C CYS A 375 -7.17 -23.72 -8.57
N CYS A 376 -5.99 -24.21 -8.17
CA CYS A 376 -4.79 -24.20 -9.00
C CYS A 376 -4.97 -25.03 -10.27
N GLN A 377 -5.58 -26.21 -10.17
CA GLN A 377 -5.86 -27.09 -11.33
C GLN A 377 -6.82 -26.43 -12.32
N ARG A 378 -7.78 -25.63 -11.81
CA ARG A 378 -8.83 -24.96 -12.60
C ARG A 378 -8.46 -23.54 -13.03
N ASN A 379 -7.27 -23.05 -12.68
CA ASN A 379 -6.80 -21.66 -12.88
C ASN A 379 -7.76 -20.61 -12.27
N ILE A 380 -8.40 -20.91 -11.13
CA ILE A 380 -9.33 -20.03 -10.43
C ILE A 380 -8.57 -19.19 -9.40
N PRO A 381 -8.67 -17.84 -9.44
CA PRO A 381 -8.10 -16.96 -8.41
C PRO A 381 -8.61 -17.30 -7.01
N LEU A 382 -7.76 -17.12 -6.00
CA LEU A 382 -8.05 -17.39 -4.59
C LEU A 382 -8.26 -16.08 -3.83
N ILE A 383 -9.36 -16.01 -3.08
CA ILE A 383 -9.65 -14.94 -2.13
C ILE A 383 -9.55 -15.52 -0.71
N PHE A 384 -8.71 -14.91 0.13
CA PHE A 384 -8.55 -15.28 1.53
C PHE A 384 -9.20 -14.22 2.42
N LEU A 385 -10.18 -14.62 3.22
CA LEU A 385 -10.84 -13.79 4.23
C LEU A 385 -10.29 -14.22 5.59
N GLN A 386 -9.33 -13.45 6.12
CA GLN A 386 -8.64 -13.79 7.36
C GLN A 386 -9.40 -13.27 8.59
N ASN A 387 -9.81 -14.19 9.46
CA ASN A 387 -10.18 -13.96 10.84
C ASN A 387 -9.66 -15.15 11.66
N ILE A 388 -8.35 -15.22 11.85
CA ILE A 388 -7.65 -16.38 12.38
C ILE A 388 -6.93 -16.08 13.69
N THR A 389 -7.19 -16.89 14.71
CA THR A 389 -6.51 -16.84 16.00
C THR A 389 -5.30 -17.78 16.08
N GLY A 390 -5.16 -18.72 15.15
CA GLY A 390 -4.04 -19.66 15.05
C GLY A 390 -4.49 -21.08 14.73
N PHE A 391 -3.52 -21.99 14.66
CA PHE A 391 -3.77 -23.43 14.70
C PHE A 391 -4.07 -23.86 16.12
N MET A 392 -4.89 -24.92 16.26
CA MET A 392 -5.19 -25.49 17.57
C MET A 392 -3.92 -26.05 18.20
N VAL A 393 -3.79 -25.88 19.51
CA VAL A 393 -2.63 -26.32 20.30
C VAL A 393 -3.06 -27.32 21.38
N GLY A 394 -2.14 -28.18 21.80
CA GLY A 394 -2.39 -29.13 22.85
C GLY A 394 -1.88 -30.53 22.51
N ARG A 395 -1.63 -31.37 23.54
CA ARG A 395 -1.01 -32.68 23.40
C ARG A 395 -1.72 -33.59 22.39
N GLU A 396 -3.05 -33.59 22.39
CA GLU A 396 -3.86 -34.40 21.47
C GLU A 396 -3.70 -33.98 20.03
N TYR A 397 -3.71 -32.66 19.75
CA TYR A 397 -3.56 -32.11 18.40
C TYR A 397 -2.15 -32.27 17.87
N GLU A 398 -1.12 -32.10 18.71
CA GLU A 398 0.26 -32.36 18.34
C GLU A 398 0.47 -33.86 18.02
N ALA A 399 -0.04 -34.75 18.86
CA ALA A 399 0.00 -36.19 18.60
C ALA A 399 -0.79 -36.60 17.36
N GLY A 400 -1.89 -35.89 17.04
CA GLY A 400 -2.69 -36.05 15.83
C GLY A 400 -2.02 -35.54 14.55
N GLY A 401 -0.89 -34.83 14.67
CA GLY A 401 -0.10 -34.35 13.53
C GLY A 401 -0.52 -33.01 12.97
N ILE A 402 -1.06 -32.09 13.80
CA ILE A 402 -1.49 -30.75 13.37
C ILE A 402 -0.36 -29.95 12.72
N ALA A 403 0.87 -30.08 13.21
CA ALA A 403 2.03 -29.41 12.60
C ALA A 403 2.25 -29.86 11.16
N LYS A 404 2.12 -31.17 10.88
CA LYS A 404 2.23 -31.76 9.56
C LYS A 404 1.07 -31.33 8.63
N ASP A 405 -0.14 -31.36 9.13
CA ASP A 405 -1.33 -31.00 8.34
C ASP A 405 -1.40 -29.49 8.09
N GLY A 406 -1.02 -28.67 9.07
CA GLY A 406 -0.84 -27.22 8.89
C GLY A 406 0.23 -26.88 7.85
N ALA A 407 1.37 -27.60 7.89
CA ALA A 407 2.44 -27.42 6.92
C ALA A 407 1.99 -27.73 5.47
N LYS A 408 1.06 -28.66 5.26
CA LYS A 408 0.48 -28.94 3.94
C LYS A 408 -0.26 -27.71 3.40
N MET A 409 -1.10 -27.09 4.22
CA MET A 409 -1.85 -25.90 3.83
C MET A 409 -0.90 -24.73 3.51
N VAL A 410 0.09 -24.50 4.38
CA VAL A 410 1.13 -23.47 4.17
C VAL A 410 1.90 -23.71 2.88
N THR A 411 2.27 -24.98 2.58
CA THR A 411 2.94 -25.36 1.32
C THR A 411 2.03 -25.12 0.11
N ALA A 412 0.76 -25.49 0.20
CA ALA A 412 -0.20 -25.25 -0.87
C ALA A 412 -0.36 -23.75 -1.19
N VAL A 413 -0.50 -22.92 -0.18
CA VAL A 413 -0.56 -21.45 -0.31
C VAL A 413 0.72 -20.90 -0.96
N ALA A 414 1.89 -21.35 -0.50
CA ALA A 414 3.18 -20.88 -1.00
C ALA A 414 3.41 -21.22 -2.48
N CYS A 415 3.00 -22.43 -2.88
CA CYS A 415 3.22 -22.94 -4.25
C CYS A 415 2.13 -22.52 -5.25
N ALA A 416 0.97 -22.04 -4.79
CA ALA A 416 -0.12 -21.63 -5.66
C ALA A 416 0.28 -20.44 -6.53
N ASN A 417 0.22 -20.62 -7.86
CA ASN A 417 0.55 -19.60 -8.86
C ASN A 417 -0.68 -18.84 -9.39
N VAL A 418 -1.89 -19.32 -9.11
CA VAL A 418 -3.11 -18.53 -9.37
C VAL A 418 -3.07 -17.22 -8.58
N PRO A 419 -3.69 -16.14 -9.06
CA PRO A 419 -3.79 -14.90 -8.29
C PRO A 419 -4.36 -15.14 -6.90
N LYS A 420 -3.69 -14.64 -5.87
CA LYS A 420 -4.11 -14.69 -4.47
C LYS A 420 -4.38 -13.28 -3.98
N ILE A 421 -5.54 -13.03 -3.42
CA ILE A 421 -5.91 -11.75 -2.83
C ILE A 421 -6.36 -12.02 -1.39
N THR A 422 -5.84 -11.24 -0.44
CA THR A 422 -6.13 -11.43 0.98
C THR A 422 -6.82 -10.19 1.54
N VAL A 423 -7.87 -10.39 2.33
CA VAL A 423 -8.49 -9.36 3.15
C VAL A 423 -8.47 -9.82 4.61
N ILE A 424 -7.82 -9.07 5.47
CA ILE A 424 -7.84 -9.31 6.92
C ILE A 424 -9.07 -8.61 7.47
N ILE A 425 -10.11 -9.41 7.76
CA ILE A 425 -11.44 -8.94 8.20
C ILE A 425 -11.58 -8.95 9.73
N GLY A 426 -10.60 -9.46 10.45
CA GLY A 426 -10.57 -9.58 11.90
C GLY A 426 -9.16 -9.87 12.40
N GLY A 427 -8.97 -10.89 13.22
CA GLY A 427 -7.65 -11.30 13.72
C GLY A 427 -6.78 -11.96 12.64
N SER A 428 -5.47 -11.75 12.72
CA SER A 428 -4.46 -12.44 11.91
C SER A 428 -3.25 -12.76 12.78
N TYR A 429 -3.26 -13.95 13.42
CA TYR A 429 -2.31 -14.29 14.45
C TYR A 429 -1.47 -15.53 14.10
N GLY A 430 -0.16 -15.43 14.41
CA GLY A 430 0.79 -16.54 14.36
C GLY A 430 0.87 -17.24 13.00
N ALA A 431 1.12 -18.56 13.02
CA ALA A 431 1.23 -19.37 11.81
C ALA A 431 -0.09 -19.50 11.03
N GLY A 432 -1.23 -19.16 11.62
CA GLY A 432 -2.51 -19.04 10.92
C GLY A 432 -2.46 -18.00 9.80
N ASN A 433 -1.75 -16.89 10.01
CA ASN A 433 -1.47 -15.89 8.98
C ASN A 433 -0.82 -16.53 7.74
N TYR A 434 0.08 -17.48 7.91
CA TYR A 434 0.79 -18.16 6.82
C TYR A 434 -0.14 -19.06 6.01
N GLY A 435 -0.94 -19.87 6.69
CA GLY A 435 -1.95 -20.75 6.06
C GLY A 435 -3.05 -19.97 5.34
N MET A 436 -3.29 -18.72 5.73
CA MET A 436 -4.30 -17.84 5.13
C MET A 436 -3.69 -16.77 4.21
N CYS A 437 -2.52 -17.03 3.63
CA CYS A 437 -1.87 -16.16 2.64
C CYS A 437 -1.57 -14.74 3.16
N GLY A 438 -0.88 -14.63 4.30
CA GLY A 438 -0.36 -13.34 4.79
C GLY A 438 0.71 -12.73 3.88
N ARG A 439 1.22 -11.56 4.23
CA ARG A 439 2.13 -10.75 3.39
C ARG A 439 3.35 -11.52 2.89
N ALA A 440 3.95 -12.38 3.75
CA ALA A 440 5.12 -13.19 3.42
C ALA A 440 4.85 -14.26 2.33
N TYR A 441 3.59 -14.57 2.05
CA TYR A 441 3.17 -15.56 1.03
C TYR A 441 2.81 -14.93 -0.31
N SER A 442 3.24 -13.69 -0.51
CA SER A 442 3.16 -12.94 -1.76
C SER A 442 1.77 -12.95 -2.40
N PRO A 443 0.70 -12.53 -1.68
CA PRO A 443 -0.56 -12.25 -2.34
C PRO A 443 -0.36 -11.11 -3.35
N ARG A 444 -1.12 -11.13 -4.45
CA ARG A 444 -1.14 -10.01 -5.41
C ARG A 444 -1.53 -8.70 -4.72
N PHE A 445 -2.51 -8.80 -3.82
CA PHE A 445 -2.99 -7.71 -2.97
C PHE A 445 -3.32 -8.23 -1.58
N LEU A 446 -3.06 -7.42 -0.56
CA LEU A 446 -3.46 -7.67 0.82
C LEU A 446 -4.04 -6.40 1.42
N TYR A 447 -5.28 -6.46 1.85
CA TYR A 447 -5.99 -5.35 2.49
C TYR A 447 -6.36 -5.67 3.93
N MET A 448 -6.57 -4.63 4.72
CA MET A 448 -7.03 -4.75 6.11
C MET A 448 -8.32 -3.94 6.32
N TRP A 449 -9.22 -4.46 7.13
CA TRP A 449 -10.34 -3.68 7.66
C TRP A 449 -9.92 -2.86 8.88
N PRO A 450 -10.58 -1.74 9.20
CA PRO A 450 -10.20 -0.87 10.33
C PRO A 450 -10.22 -1.54 11.70
N ASN A 451 -11.08 -2.55 11.89
CA ASN A 451 -11.20 -3.35 13.11
C ASN A 451 -10.15 -4.46 13.24
N SER A 452 -9.42 -4.77 12.18
CA SER A 452 -8.51 -5.92 12.15
C SER A 452 -7.27 -5.76 13.05
N ARG A 453 -6.63 -6.88 13.38
CA ARG A 453 -5.38 -6.94 14.16
C ARG A 453 -4.43 -7.96 13.55
N ILE A 454 -3.15 -7.64 13.59
CA ILE A 454 -2.08 -8.53 13.13
C ILE A 454 -0.95 -8.59 14.15
N SER A 455 -0.60 -9.77 14.63
CA SER A 455 0.59 -10.00 15.47
C SER A 455 0.93 -11.47 15.56
N VAL A 456 2.00 -11.82 16.31
CA VAL A 456 2.39 -13.21 16.53
C VAL A 456 1.36 -13.97 17.39
N MET A 457 0.68 -13.27 18.31
CA MET A 457 -0.44 -13.77 19.14
C MET A 457 -1.20 -12.59 19.74
N GLY A 458 -2.37 -12.81 20.31
CA GLY A 458 -3.12 -11.76 21.02
C GLY A 458 -2.34 -11.18 22.19
N GLY A 459 -2.47 -9.87 22.46
CA GLY A 459 -1.71 -9.18 23.51
C GLY A 459 -1.93 -9.76 24.91
N GLU A 460 -3.15 -10.15 25.26
CA GLU A 460 -3.45 -10.81 26.55
C GLU A 460 -2.74 -12.17 26.68
N GLN A 461 -2.67 -12.95 25.58
CA GLN A 461 -1.96 -14.22 25.57
C GLN A 461 -0.45 -14.01 25.72
N ALA A 462 0.13 -13.06 24.96
CA ALA A 462 1.54 -12.73 25.04
C ALA A 462 1.94 -12.29 26.46
N ALA A 463 1.15 -11.40 27.06
CA ALA A 463 1.37 -10.93 28.43
C ALA A 463 1.29 -12.07 29.45
N THR A 464 0.34 -12.99 29.29
CA THR A 464 0.19 -14.15 30.18
C THR A 464 1.37 -15.12 30.06
N VAL A 465 1.82 -15.44 28.83
CA VAL A 465 2.99 -16.30 28.60
C VAL A 465 4.24 -15.70 29.25
N LEU A 466 4.51 -14.41 29.04
CA LEU A 466 5.69 -13.73 29.59
C LEU A 466 5.62 -13.65 31.14
N ALA A 467 4.44 -13.39 31.70
CA ALA A 467 4.24 -13.38 33.14
C ALA A 467 4.47 -14.78 33.77
N THR A 468 4.01 -15.84 33.10
CA THR A 468 4.24 -17.22 33.53
C THR A 468 5.74 -17.57 33.55
N ILE A 469 6.45 -17.23 32.46
CA ILE A 469 7.92 -17.44 32.38
C ILE A 469 8.63 -16.70 33.51
N THR A 470 8.26 -15.43 33.76
CA THR A 470 8.85 -14.63 34.82
C THR A 470 8.56 -15.20 36.21
N LYS A 471 7.32 -15.68 36.43
CA LYS A 471 6.91 -16.33 37.68
C LYS A 471 7.73 -17.60 37.96
N ASP A 472 7.89 -18.45 36.94
CA ASP A 472 8.68 -19.68 37.05
C ASP A 472 10.17 -19.38 37.31
N GLN A 473 10.71 -18.33 36.66
CA GLN A 473 12.09 -17.90 36.90
C GLN A 473 12.27 -17.41 38.36
N ARG A 474 11.39 -16.53 38.85
CA ARG A 474 11.43 -16.02 40.23
C ARG A 474 11.26 -17.13 41.26
N ALA A 475 10.37 -18.08 41.00
CA ALA A 475 10.20 -19.24 41.89
C ALA A 475 11.50 -20.07 42.03
N ARG A 476 12.24 -20.26 40.93
CA ARG A 476 13.57 -20.91 40.96
C ARG A 476 14.61 -20.12 41.76
N GLU A 477 14.48 -18.77 41.79
CA GLU A 477 15.33 -17.88 42.58
C GLU A 477 14.84 -17.73 44.04
N GLY A 478 13.77 -18.40 44.45
CA GLY A 478 13.17 -18.29 45.78
C GLY A 478 12.50 -16.93 46.04
N LYS A 479 12.11 -16.22 44.98
CA LYS A 479 11.45 -14.90 45.05
C LYS A 479 9.96 -15.04 44.73
N GLU A 480 9.14 -14.29 45.47
CA GLU A 480 7.70 -14.20 45.20
C GLU A 480 7.42 -13.26 43.98
N PHE A 481 6.37 -13.58 43.25
CA PHE A 481 5.83 -12.73 42.16
C PHE A 481 4.37 -12.42 42.48
N THR A 482 4.12 -11.24 43.03
CA THR A 482 2.78 -10.83 43.49
C THR A 482 1.83 -10.54 42.34
N ALA A 483 0.51 -10.57 42.63
CA ALA A 483 -0.52 -10.25 41.64
C ALA A 483 -0.38 -8.81 41.10
N GLU A 484 0.03 -7.86 41.95
CA GLU A 484 0.28 -6.46 41.54
C GLU A 484 1.48 -6.37 40.59
N GLN A 485 2.55 -7.12 40.86
CA GLN A 485 3.72 -7.18 39.98
C GLN A 485 3.38 -7.85 38.65
N GLU A 486 2.54 -8.88 38.67
CA GLU A 486 2.04 -9.53 37.45
C GLU A 486 1.20 -8.55 36.60
N ALA A 487 0.25 -7.86 37.22
CA ALA A 487 -0.59 -6.87 36.53
C ALA A 487 0.24 -5.71 35.93
N ALA A 488 1.18 -5.15 36.72
CA ALA A 488 2.07 -4.08 36.26
C ALA A 488 2.98 -4.52 35.10
N MET A 489 3.35 -5.80 35.02
CA MET A 489 4.11 -6.36 33.91
C MET A 489 3.23 -6.58 32.68
N LYS A 490 2.00 -7.05 32.84
CA LYS A 490 1.09 -7.39 31.75
C LYS A 490 0.58 -6.15 30.99
N GLU A 491 0.21 -5.09 31.70
CA GLU A 491 -0.42 -3.90 31.11
C GLU A 491 0.39 -3.28 29.96
N PRO A 492 1.69 -2.96 30.10
CA PRO A 492 2.47 -2.36 29.00
C PRO A 492 2.63 -3.31 27.80
N ILE A 493 2.65 -4.64 28.04
CA ILE A 493 2.74 -5.64 26.98
C ILE A 493 1.45 -5.64 26.16
N VAL A 494 0.29 -5.71 26.83
CA VAL A 494 -1.01 -5.69 26.15
C VAL A 494 -1.16 -4.43 25.33
N ARG A 495 -0.87 -3.26 25.92
CA ARG A 495 -0.95 -1.98 25.22
C ARG A 495 -0.05 -1.93 23.98
N ARG A 496 1.19 -2.40 24.10
CA ARG A 496 2.12 -2.44 22.97
C ARG A 496 1.63 -3.35 21.85
N PHE A 497 1.09 -4.53 22.17
CA PHE A 497 0.55 -5.47 21.17
C PHE A 497 -0.70 -4.92 20.46
N GLU A 498 -1.57 -4.20 21.20
CA GLU A 498 -2.74 -3.53 20.59
C GLU A 498 -2.32 -2.40 19.66
N GLU A 499 -1.33 -1.61 20.05
CA GLU A 499 -0.79 -0.52 19.24
C GLU A 499 -0.09 -1.04 17.98
N GLU A 500 0.88 -1.96 18.15
CA GLU A 500 1.67 -2.54 17.05
C GLU A 500 0.84 -3.47 16.15
N GLY A 501 -0.22 -4.07 16.67
CA GLY A 501 -1.16 -4.92 15.93
C GLY A 501 -2.23 -4.15 15.15
N SER A 502 -2.35 -2.85 15.34
CA SER A 502 -3.34 -2.00 14.67
C SER A 502 -3.14 -1.95 13.15
N PRO A 503 -4.22 -1.88 12.34
CA PRO A 503 -4.11 -1.74 10.89
C PRO A 503 -3.42 -0.43 10.49
N TYR A 504 -3.53 0.64 11.26
CA TYR A 504 -2.85 1.91 11.00
C TYR A 504 -1.34 1.78 11.17
N TYR A 505 -0.89 1.07 12.22
CA TYR A 505 0.52 0.75 12.42
C TYR A 505 1.09 -0.14 11.31
N SER A 506 0.32 -1.14 10.89
CA SER A 506 0.64 -2.05 9.78
C SER A 506 0.76 -1.29 8.46
N SER A 507 -0.26 -0.53 8.09
CA SER A 507 -0.34 0.19 6.83
C SER A 507 0.71 1.30 6.72
N ALA A 508 1.01 1.98 7.84
CA ALA A 508 2.09 2.95 7.90
C ALA A 508 3.45 2.35 7.50
N ARG A 509 3.64 1.04 7.70
CA ARG A 509 4.85 0.27 7.43
C ARG A 509 4.78 -0.60 6.16
N LEU A 510 3.68 -0.50 5.42
CA LEU A 510 3.42 -1.31 4.20
C LEU A 510 3.44 -2.83 4.48
N TRP A 511 2.87 -3.28 5.60
CA TRP A 511 2.61 -4.71 5.81
C TRP A 511 1.37 -5.17 5.05
N ASP A 512 0.57 -4.22 4.54
CA ASP A 512 -0.58 -4.38 3.66
C ASP A 512 -0.51 -3.38 2.49
N ASP A 513 -1.47 -3.45 1.59
CA ASP A 513 -1.62 -2.54 0.46
C ASP A 513 -2.67 -1.45 0.72
N GLY A 514 -3.31 -1.45 1.88
CA GLY A 514 -4.20 -0.40 2.35
C GLY A 514 -5.28 -0.89 3.31
N ILE A 515 -5.80 0.07 4.07
CA ILE A 515 -7.00 -0.12 4.88
C ILE A 515 -8.19 0.21 3.99
N ILE A 516 -9.15 -0.71 3.92
CA ILE A 516 -10.36 -0.54 3.11
C ILE A 516 -11.61 -0.50 3.99
N ASP A 517 -12.61 0.23 3.57
CA ASP A 517 -13.92 0.19 4.17
C ASP A 517 -14.55 -1.21 3.95
N PRO A 518 -15.10 -1.87 4.99
CA PRO A 518 -15.79 -3.14 4.82
C PRO A 518 -16.84 -3.13 3.70
N ALA A 519 -17.61 -2.06 3.56
CA ALA A 519 -18.63 -1.94 2.52
C ALA A 519 -18.04 -1.89 1.09
N ASP A 520 -16.81 -1.40 0.92
CA ASP A 520 -16.12 -1.32 -0.36
C ASP A 520 -15.42 -2.63 -0.76
N THR A 521 -15.42 -3.64 0.10
CA THR A 521 -14.65 -4.89 -0.11
C THR A 521 -14.93 -5.53 -1.47
N ARG A 522 -16.20 -5.61 -1.89
CA ARG A 522 -16.57 -6.17 -3.20
C ARG A 522 -15.93 -5.40 -4.35
N VAL A 523 -15.99 -4.07 -4.32
CA VAL A 523 -15.45 -3.20 -5.38
C VAL A 523 -13.93 -3.33 -5.44
N VAL A 524 -13.26 -3.29 -4.30
CA VAL A 524 -11.80 -3.44 -4.19
C VAL A 524 -11.35 -4.82 -4.70
N LEU A 525 -12.07 -5.88 -4.34
CA LEU A 525 -11.79 -7.23 -4.86
C LEU A 525 -12.00 -7.32 -6.37
N GLY A 526 -13.06 -6.71 -6.91
CA GLY A 526 -13.32 -6.67 -8.35
C GLY A 526 -12.21 -5.97 -9.14
N LEU A 527 -11.76 -4.80 -8.66
CA LEU A 527 -10.65 -4.07 -9.25
C LEU A 527 -9.32 -4.86 -9.15
N SER A 528 -9.09 -5.50 -8.01
CA SER A 528 -7.90 -6.34 -7.80
C SER A 528 -7.89 -7.58 -8.68
N LEU A 529 -9.03 -8.23 -8.88
CA LEU A 529 -9.19 -9.35 -9.81
C LEU A 529 -8.96 -8.92 -11.25
N SER A 530 -9.56 -7.79 -11.66
CA SER A 530 -9.32 -7.21 -12.98
C SER A 530 -7.83 -6.98 -13.21
N ALA A 531 -7.15 -6.33 -12.28
CA ALA A 531 -5.71 -6.08 -12.34
C ALA A 531 -4.90 -7.39 -12.39
N ALA A 532 -5.21 -8.36 -11.52
CA ALA A 532 -4.47 -9.61 -11.43
C ALA A 532 -4.59 -10.50 -12.68
N LEU A 533 -5.70 -10.39 -13.40
CA LEU A 533 -5.98 -11.15 -14.62
C LEU A 533 -5.37 -10.54 -15.89
N ASN A 534 -4.54 -9.48 -15.80
CA ASN A 534 -3.69 -9.06 -16.92
C ASN A 534 -2.48 -9.99 -17.10
N ALA A 535 -1.98 -10.58 -16.01
CA ALA A 535 -0.86 -11.49 -16.08
C ALA A 535 -1.31 -12.89 -16.54
N PRO A 536 -0.53 -13.58 -17.40
CA PRO A 536 -0.79 -14.97 -17.75
C PRO A 536 -0.66 -15.85 -16.50
N THR A 537 -1.52 -16.86 -16.40
CA THR A 537 -1.49 -17.80 -15.29
C THR A 537 -0.30 -18.76 -15.44
N LYS A 538 0.61 -18.74 -14.49
CA LYS A 538 1.74 -19.68 -14.44
C LYS A 538 1.27 -21.03 -13.93
N LYS A 539 1.72 -22.12 -14.57
CA LYS A 539 1.40 -23.47 -14.13
C LYS A 539 1.89 -23.71 -12.70
N THR A 540 0.99 -24.10 -11.81
CA THR A 540 1.33 -24.48 -10.43
C THR A 540 2.06 -25.83 -10.40
N ARG A 541 3.10 -25.90 -9.55
CA ARG A 541 3.81 -27.12 -9.19
C ARG A 541 3.96 -27.15 -7.69
N PHE A 542 3.47 -28.21 -7.08
CA PHE A 542 3.64 -28.42 -5.64
C PHE A 542 4.92 -29.21 -5.37
N GLY A 543 5.56 -28.90 -4.24
CA GLY A 543 6.64 -29.70 -3.70
C GLY A 543 6.13 -30.99 -3.04
N VAL A 544 6.97 -31.61 -2.23
CA VAL A 544 6.59 -32.81 -1.47
C VAL A 544 5.75 -32.42 -0.26
N PHE A 545 4.53 -32.97 -0.19
CA PHE A 545 3.72 -32.90 1.01
C PHE A 545 4.11 -34.03 1.98
N ARG A 546 4.34 -33.67 3.23
CA ARG A 546 4.58 -34.65 4.30
C ARG A 546 3.26 -35.32 4.69
N MET A 547 3.21 -36.67 4.66
CA MET A 547 2.01 -37.44 4.95
C MET A 547 1.96 -37.90 6.42
#